data_060fddbe0f00cae03f27b5dec3ca68af
#
_entry.id   060fddbe0f00cae03f27b5dec3ca68af
#
_cell.length_a   1.000
_cell.length_b   1.000
_cell.length_c   1.000
_cell.angle_alpha   90.00
_cell.angle_beta   90.00
_cell.angle_gamma   90.00
#
_symmetry.space_group_name_H-M   'P 1'
#
loop_
_entity.id
_entity.type
_entity.pdbx_description
1 polymer ?
#
loop_
_entity_poly.entity_id
_entity_poly.type
_entity_poly.pdbx_seq_one_letter_code
_entity_poly.pdbx_strand_id
1 'polypeptide(L)'
;MHYDSTTRVLTIDNYYDLVKFARKQDWEFNCNHPKKIIIDVYDVLDPISPKDVDNLMDKKVYTQVECFEVTHPMNRSLKTIDGILYTKDGKTLILCPPQKIGRVEIAEGTETIYDGAFKNCRINGVKFPDSMRRIESSAFCECRNLKVVEMNDDL
;
A
#
# COMPACT_ATOMS: atom_id res chain seq x y z
N MET A 1 12.10 -2.64 -13.75
CA MET A 1 11.84 -3.35 -12.48
C MET A 1 13.01 -4.25 -12.13
N HIS A 2 13.51 -4.17 -10.92
CA HIS A 2 14.66 -4.92 -10.41
C HIS A 2 14.33 -5.55 -9.05
N TYR A 3 14.75 -6.82 -8.85
CA TYR A 3 14.64 -7.51 -7.57
C TYR A 3 16.02 -7.92 -7.05
N ASP A 4 16.33 -7.49 -5.84
CA ASP A 4 17.52 -7.93 -5.12
C ASP A 4 17.13 -9.06 -4.14
N SER A 5 17.60 -10.28 -4.44
CA SER A 5 17.27 -11.47 -3.64
C SER A 5 17.98 -11.49 -2.28
N THR A 6 19.06 -10.76 -2.11
CA THR A 6 19.82 -10.70 -0.85
C THR A 6 19.11 -9.82 0.17
N THR A 7 18.69 -8.64 -0.27
CA THR A 7 17.96 -7.68 0.58
C THR A 7 16.44 -7.91 0.56
N ARG A 8 15.96 -8.71 -0.38
CA ARG A 8 14.52 -8.94 -0.65
C ARG A 8 13.77 -7.65 -0.97
N VAL A 9 14.41 -6.75 -1.71
CA VAL A 9 13.84 -5.48 -2.16
C VAL A 9 13.43 -5.60 -3.62
N LEU A 10 12.17 -5.25 -3.92
CA LEU A 10 11.66 -5.08 -5.28
C LEU A 10 11.58 -3.59 -5.60
N THR A 11 12.30 -3.16 -6.63
CA THR A 11 12.21 -1.79 -7.15
C THR A 11 11.43 -1.78 -8.45
N ILE A 12 10.39 -0.95 -8.51
CA ILE A 12 9.56 -0.69 -9.69
C ILE A 12 9.92 0.72 -10.18
N ASP A 13 10.59 0.81 -11.32
CA ASP A 13 11.23 2.02 -11.83
C ASP A 13 10.53 2.65 -13.04
N ASN A 14 9.41 2.08 -13.47
CA ASN A 14 8.59 2.68 -14.52
C ASN A 14 7.11 2.36 -14.36
N TYR A 15 6.27 3.26 -14.88
CA TYR A 15 4.81 3.16 -14.82
C TYR A 15 4.28 1.86 -15.47
N TYR A 16 4.85 1.49 -16.60
CA TYR A 16 4.41 0.32 -17.34
C TYR A 16 4.62 -0.98 -16.57
N ASP A 17 5.74 -1.09 -15.83
CA ASP A 17 5.98 -2.24 -14.96
C ASP A 17 5.06 -2.24 -13.74
N LEU A 18 4.73 -1.07 -13.18
CA LEU A 18 3.76 -0.98 -12.09
C LEU A 18 2.37 -1.46 -12.54
N VAL A 19 1.89 -0.98 -13.68
CA VAL A 19 0.59 -1.36 -14.23
C VAL A 19 0.58 -2.79 -14.79
N LYS A 20 1.68 -3.25 -15.41
CA LYS A 20 1.83 -4.63 -15.90
C LYS A 20 2.04 -5.64 -14.79
N PHE A 21 2.68 -5.27 -13.71
CA PHE A 21 2.76 -6.12 -12.51
C PHE A 21 1.37 -6.62 -12.13
N ALA A 22 0.40 -5.78 -12.40
CA ALA A 22 -1.00 -6.05 -12.27
C ALA A 22 -1.58 -7.09 -13.25
N ARG A 23 -1.06 -7.19 -14.45
CA ARG A 23 -1.72 -7.92 -15.57
C ARG A 23 -1.06 -9.22 -16.00
N LYS A 24 0.19 -9.50 -15.59
CA LYS A 24 0.89 -10.73 -15.99
C LYS A 24 0.71 -11.85 -14.97
N GLN A 25 -0.04 -12.87 -15.37
CA GLN A 25 -0.15 -14.16 -14.65
C GLN A 25 1.16 -15.00 -14.68
N ASP A 26 2.16 -14.61 -15.50
CA ASP A 26 3.33 -15.41 -15.83
C ASP A 26 4.62 -14.93 -15.15
N TRP A 27 4.52 -14.43 -13.91
CA TRP A 27 5.73 -14.13 -13.15
C TRP A 27 6.28 -15.42 -12.52
N GLU A 28 7.01 -16.18 -13.32
CA GLU A 28 8.04 -17.11 -12.84
C GLU A 28 9.21 -16.34 -12.20
N PHE A 29 8.89 -15.36 -11.35
CA PHE A 29 9.90 -14.91 -10.42
C PHE A 29 10.04 -15.96 -9.34
N ASN A 30 11.14 -16.65 -9.40
CA ASN A 30 11.71 -17.44 -8.29
C ASN A 30 12.10 -16.46 -7.14
N CYS A 31 11.19 -15.53 -6.83
CA CYS A 31 11.38 -14.50 -5.82
C CYS A 31 10.98 -15.08 -4.48
N ASN A 32 11.94 -15.29 -3.62
CA ASN A 32 11.67 -15.29 -2.20
C ASN A 32 10.96 -13.96 -1.87
N HIS A 33 9.66 -14.00 -1.73
CA HIS A 33 8.73 -12.89 -1.56
C HIS A 33 9.37 -11.60 -1.03
N PRO A 34 9.26 -10.45 -1.71
CA PRO A 34 9.89 -9.21 -1.27
C PRO A 34 9.36 -8.79 0.09
N LYS A 35 10.25 -8.26 0.92
CA LYS A 35 9.90 -7.62 2.18
C LYS A 35 9.64 -6.13 2.01
N LYS A 36 10.26 -5.51 1.01
CA LYS A 36 10.12 -4.10 0.70
C LYS A 36 9.85 -3.90 -0.77
N ILE A 37 8.89 -3.03 -1.08
CA ILE A 37 8.61 -2.57 -2.45
C ILE A 37 8.95 -1.08 -2.55
N ILE A 38 9.89 -0.76 -3.42
CA ILE A 38 10.25 0.61 -3.76
C ILE A 38 9.55 0.97 -5.07
N ILE A 39 8.79 2.07 -5.05
CA ILE A 39 8.13 2.66 -6.22
C ILE A 39 8.94 3.89 -6.61
N ASP A 40 9.83 3.72 -7.58
CA ASP A 40 10.70 4.78 -8.13
C ASP A 40 10.20 5.22 -9.51
N VAL A 41 8.91 5.55 -9.59
CA VAL A 41 8.21 5.81 -10.84
C VAL A 41 8.03 7.30 -11.08
N TYR A 42 8.42 7.73 -12.29
CA TYR A 42 8.13 9.04 -12.85
C TYR A 42 6.73 9.01 -13.49
N ASP A 43 5.80 9.83 -13.01
CA ASP A 43 4.39 9.76 -13.38
C ASP A 43 3.83 11.08 -13.96
N VAL A 44 4.69 11.88 -14.64
CA VAL A 44 4.30 13.20 -15.14
C VAL A 44 3.26 13.13 -16.26
N LEU A 45 3.25 12.06 -17.04
CA LEU A 45 2.36 11.93 -18.21
C LEU A 45 1.05 11.20 -17.85
N ASP A 46 1.13 10.19 -16.99
CA ASP A 46 -0.02 9.35 -16.61
C ASP A 46 -0.08 9.24 -15.08
N PRO A 47 -0.99 9.97 -14.41
CA PRO A 47 -1.15 9.89 -12.96
C PRO A 47 -1.47 8.45 -12.51
N ILE A 48 -0.74 7.98 -11.50
CA ILE A 48 -0.99 6.67 -10.90
C ILE A 48 -2.25 6.77 -10.02
N SER A 49 -3.25 6.02 -10.36
CA SER A 49 -4.48 5.91 -9.56
C SER A 49 -4.38 4.81 -8.50
N PRO A 50 -5.20 4.84 -7.44
CA PRO A 50 -5.30 3.73 -6.49
C PRO A 50 -5.55 2.39 -7.18
N LYS A 51 -6.36 2.35 -8.23
CA LYS A 51 -6.66 1.15 -9.00
C LYS A 51 -5.44 0.54 -9.72
N ASP A 52 -4.46 1.35 -10.08
CA ASP A 52 -3.23 0.87 -10.73
C ASP A 52 -2.34 0.08 -9.74
N VAL A 53 -2.45 0.39 -8.45
CA VAL A 53 -1.72 -0.28 -7.37
C VAL A 53 -2.50 -1.44 -6.75
N ASP A 54 -3.82 -1.47 -6.91
CA ASP A 54 -4.73 -2.49 -6.40
C ASP A 54 -4.32 -3.91 -6.79
N ASN A 55 -3.83 -4.04 -7.99
CA ASN A 55 -3.33 -5.29 -8.52
C ASN A 55 -2.07 -5.85 -7.83
N LEU A 56 -1.36 -5.06 -7.05
CA LEU A 56 -0.27 -5.56 -6.21
C LEU A 56 -0.80 -6.50 -5.12
N MET A 57 -2.06 -6.30 -4.68
CA MET A 57 -2.66 -7.05 -3.56
C MET A 57 -3.01 -8.51 -3.88
N ASP A 58 -3.28 -8.83 -5.14
CA ASP A 58 -3.76 -10.17 -5.54
C ASP A 58 -2.64 -11.20 -5.76
N LYS A 59 -1.40 -10.81 -5.57
CA LYS A 59 -0.24 -11.67 -5.85
C LYS A 59 0.32 -12.30 -4.58
N LYS A 60 0.73 -13.56 -4.66
CA LYS A 60 1.49 -14.24 -3.59
C LYS A 60 2.72 -13.44 -3.13
N VAL A 61 3.26 -12.62 -4.01
CA VAL A 61 4.39 -11.72 -3.78
C VAL A 61 4.10 -10.69 -2.68
N TYR A 62 2.87 -10.19 -2.62
CA TYR A 62 2.46 -9.16 -1.66
C TYR A 62 2.44 -9.63 -0.20
N THR A 63 2.18 -10.90 0.04
CA THR A 63 1.91 -11.43 1.40
C THR A 63 3.06 -11.25 2.40
N GLN A 64 4.28 -11.03 1.93
CA GLN A 64 5.48 -10.89 2.77
C GLN A 64 5.98 -9.44 2.88
N VAL A 65 5.27 -8.48 2.28
CA VAL A 65 5.70 -7.08 2.27
C VAL A 65 5.55 -6.48 3.66
N GLU A 66 6.64 -5.92 4.17
CA GLU A 66 6.75 -5.25 5.47
C GLU A 66 6.60 -3.71 5.32
N CYS A 67 7.03 -3.15 4.18
CA CYS A 67 6.91 -1.70 3.92
C CYS A 67 6.91 -1.36 2.43
N PHE A 68 6.31 -0.21 2.11
CA PHE A 68 6.43 0.49 0.84
C PHE A 68 7.32 1.72 0.98
N GLU A 69 7.95 2.12 -0.11
CA GLU A 69 8.67 3.38 -0.21
C GLU A 69 8.48 3.99 -1.61
N VAL A 70 8.13 5.27 -1.67
CA VAL A 70 8.09 6.05 -2.92
C VAL A 70 9.29 6.96 -2.93
N THR A 71 10.22 6.74 -3.87
CA THR A 71 11.53 7.41 -3.88
C THR A 71 11.70 8.45 -4.98
N HIS A 72 10.98 8.30 -6.10
CA HIS A 72 11.17 9.21 -7.24
C HIS A 72 10.73 10.64 -6.88
N PRO A 73 11.64 11.65 -6.96
CA PRO A 73 11.35 13.01 -6.50
C PRO A 73 10.25 13.70 -7.31
N MET A 74 10.06 13.28 -8.55
CA MET A 74 9.04 13.81 -9.46
C MET A 74 7.75 12.98 -9.46
N ASN A 75 7.59 12.02 -8.54
CA ASN A 75 6.32 11.33 -8.37
C ASN A 75 5.27 12.29 -7.83
N ARG A 76 4.17 12.46 -8.58
CA ARG A 76 3.08 13.39 -8.26
C ARG A 76 1.82 12.71 -7.74
N SER A 77 1.74 11.39 -7.84
CA SER A 77 0.53 10.62 -7.50
C SER A 77 0.59 9.95 -6.14
N LEU A 78 1.77 9.55 -5.71
CA LEU A 78 1.96 8.70 -4.53
C LEU A 78 2.93 9.28 -3.52
N LYS A 79 2.74 8.90 -2.26
CA LYS A 79 3.71 9.06 -1.17
C LYS A 79 3.60 7.91 -0.18
N THR A 80 4.59 7.75 0.67
CA THR A 80 4.54 6.83 1.80
C THR A 80 4.66 7.57 3.12
N ILE A 81 3.91 7.12 4.11
CA ILE A 81 4.00 7.56 5.49
C ILE A 81 4.07 6.29 6.35
N ASP A 82 5.12 6.15 7.14
CA ASP A 82 5.36 4.96 7.97
C ASP A 82 5.25 3.62 7.18
N GLY A 83 5.77 3.61 5.96
CA GLY A 83 5.73 2.44 5.07
C GLY A 83 4.37 2.09 4.48
N ILE A 84 3.35 2.90 4.71
CA ILE A 84 1.99 2.77 4.17
C ILE A 84 1.86 3.68 2.95
N LEU A 85 1.20 3.19 1.90
CA LEU A 85 1.04 3.90 0.64
C LEU A 85 -0.21 4.77 0.65
N TYR A 86 -0.05 6.04 0.28
CA TYR A 86 -1.10 7.04 0.17
C TYR A 86 -1.07 7.72 -1.21
N THR A 87 -2.18 8.35 -1.56
CA THR A 87 -2.18 9.39 -2.60
C THR A 87 -1.26 10.55 -2.19
N LYS A 88 -0.71 11.28 -3.16
CA LYS A 88 0.26 12.36 -2.91
C LYS A 88 -0.28 13.45 -1.98
N ASP A 89 -1.56 13.80 -2.12
CA ASP A 89 -2.25 14.75 -1.25
C ASP A 89 -2.50 14.21 0.18
N GLY A 90 -2.36 12.90 0.37
CA GLY A 90 -2.58 12.22 1.65
C GLY A 90 -4.03 11.93 1.98
N LYS A 91 -4.96 12.27 1.08
CA LYS A 91 -6.39 12.12 1.34
C LYS A 91 -6.88 10.67 1.28
N THR A 92 -6.20 9.81 0.55
CA THR A 92 -6.56 8.40 0.44
C THR A 92 -5.42 7.51 0.89
N LEU A 93 -5.67 6.66 1.88
CA LEU A 93 -4.81 5.53 2.22
C LEU A 93 -5.10 4.42 1.21
N ILE A 94 -4.09 4.06 0.39
CA ILE A 94 -4.26 3.10 -0.70
C ILE A 94 -3.94 1.69 -0.23
N LEU A 95 -2.81 1.50 0.48
CA LEU A 95 -2.32 0.15 0.76
C LEU A 95 -1.42 0.11 2.00
N CYS A 96 -1.82 -0.71 2.98
CA CYS A 96 -1.00 -1.02 4.15
C CYS A 96 -0.25 -2.33 3.90
N PRO A 97 1.06 -2.40 4.23
CA PRO A 97 1.81 -3.65 4.08
C PRO A 97 1.22 -4.76 4.94
N PRO A 98 0.98 -5.98 4.40
CA PRO A 98 0.31 -7.05 5.14
C PRO A 98 1.10 -7.56 6.35
N GLN A 99 2.42 -7.44 6.34
CA GLN A 99 3.26 -7.84 7.47
C GLN A 99 3.43 -6.75 8.55
N LYS A 100 2.80 -5.58 8.36
CA LYS A 100 2.79 -4.55 9.41
C LYS A 100 2.06 -5.09 10.65
N ILE A 101 2.69 -4.92 11.81
CA ILE A 101 2.19 -5.38 13.10
C ILE A 101 1.93 -4.21 14.04
N GLY A 102 1.20 -4.47 15.11
CA GLY A 102 0.92 -3.47 16.13
C GLY A 102 -0.23 -2.54 15.73
N ARG A 103 -0.28 -1.39 16.38
CA ARG A 103 -1.28 -0.35 16.13
C ARG A 103 -0.81 0.55 14.99
N VAL A 104 -1.71 0.87 14.10
CA VAL A 104 -1.53 1.84 13.02
C VAL A 104 -2.31 3.11 13.35
N GLU A 105 -1.64 4.25 13.32
CA GLU A 105 -2.28 5.56 13.32
C GLU A 105 -2.34 6.07 11.88
N ILE A 106 -3.55 6.25 11.37
CA ILE A 106 -3.75 6.77 10.01
C ILE A 106 -3.42 8.25 10.02
N ALA A 107 -2.68 8.71 9.00
CA ALA A 107 -2.19 10.08 8.92
C ALA A 107 -3.33 11.11 8.95
N GLU A 108 -3.12 12.18 9.68
CA GLU A 108 -4.05 13.32 9.70
C GLU A 108 -4.26 13.89 8.30
N GLY A 109 -5.50 14.29 7.99
CA GLY A 109 -5.90 14.74 6.66
C GLY A 109 -6.38 13.61 5.74
N THR A 110 -6.23 12.33 6.15
CA THR A 110 -6.78 11.20 5.39
C THR A 110 -8.31 11.17 5.52
N GLU A 111 -8.98 11.19 4.38
CA GLU A 111 -10.44 11.21 4.29
C GLU A 111 -11.02 9.84 3.89
N THR A 112 -10.23 9.04 3.17
CA THR A 112 -10.70 7.76 2.60
C THR A 112 -9.71 6.63 2.85
N ILE A 113 -10.21 5.47 3.22
CA ILE A 113 -9.49 4.19 3.14
C ILE A 113 -10.00 3.46 1.90
N TYR A 114 -9.07 3.16 0.99
CA TYR A 114 -9.38 2.53 -0.29
C TYR A 114 -9.80 1.06 -0.11
N ASP A 115 -10.47 0.51 -1.13
CA ASP A 115 -10.91 -0.90 -1.15
C ASP A 115 -9.73 -1.85 -0.91
N GLY A 116 -9.90 -2.77 0.03
CA GLY A 116 -8.87 -3.75 0.39
C GLY A 116 -7.60 -3.19 1.02
N ALA A 117 -7.52 -1.90 1.38
CA ALA A 117 -6.29 -1.23 1.82
C ALA A 117 -5.54 -1.95 2.96
N PHE A 118 -6.24 -2.59 3.87
CA PHE A 118 -5.67 -3.39 4.97
C PHE A 118 -5.90 -4.90 4.81
N LYS A 119 -6.29 -5.35 3.62
CA LYS A 119 -6.57 -6.77 3.37
C LYS A 119 -5.40 -7.67 3.79
N ASN A 120 -5.68 -8.69 4.60
CA ASN A 120 -4.70 -9.63 5.16
C ASN A 120 -3.64 -8.99 6.08
N CYS A 121 -3.80 -7.75 6.53
CA CYS A 121 -2.84 -7.11 7.44
C CYS A 121 -2.83 -7.75 8.83
N ARG A 122 -1.64 -7.76 9.44
CA ARG A 122 -1.39 -8.34 10.78
C ARG A 122 -1.52 -7.31 11.91
N ILE A 123 -2.02 -6.13 11.63
CA ILE A 123 -2.26 -5.09 12.63
C ILE A 123 -3.23 -5.55 13.70
N ASN A 124 -3.05 -5.09 14.94
CA ASN A 124 -3.95 -5.39 16.05
C ASN A 124 -4.82 -4.20 16.48
N GLY A 125 -4.53 -3.01 16.01
CA GLY A 125 -5.31 -1.81 16.24
C GLY A 125 -5.17 -0.79 15.13
N VAL A 126 -6.18 0.06 15.00
CA VAL A 126 -6.19 1.20 14.09
C VAL A 126 -6.79 2.41 14.78
N LYS A 127 -6.15 3.57 14.60
CA LYS A 127 -6.69 4.87 15.01
C LYS A 127 -6.98 5.69 13.77
N PHE A 128 -8.22 6.17 13.67
CA PHE A 128 -8.66 7.03 12.60
C PHE A 128 -8.40 8.50 12.93
N PRO A 129 -8.04 9.34 11.92
CA PRO A 129 -7.97 10.79 12.09
C PRO A 129 -9.38 11.40 12.08
N ASP A 130 -9.49 12.63 12.58
CA ASP A 130 -10.76 13.39 12.58
C ASP A 130 -11.28 13.67 11.17
N SER A 131 -10.37 13.71 10.20
CA SER A 131 -10.69 13.92 8.79
C SER A 131 -11.36 12.73 8.10
N MET A 132 -11.44 11.55 8.75
CA MET A 132 -11.98 10.33 8.13
C MET A 132 -13.43 10.48 7.75
N ARG A 133 -13.77 10.14 6.50
CA ARG A 133 -15.12 10.25 5.94
C ARG A 133 -15.64 8.96 5.33
N ARG A 134 -14.74 8.12 4.77
CA ARG A 134 -15.16 6.93 4.03
C ARG A 134 -14.18 5.78 4.19
N ILE A 135 -14.74 4.60 4.41
CA ILE A 135 -14.04 3.32 4.36
C ILE A 135 -14.70 2.53 3.24
N GLU A 136 -13.92 2.17 2.22
CA GLU A 136 -14.43 1.43 1.07
C GLU A 136 -14.61 -0.06 1.39
N SER A 137 -15.26 -0.78 0.46
CA SER A 137 -15.54 -2.21 0.60
C SER A 137 -14.26 -2.99 0.90
N SER A 138 -14.37 -4.06 1.67
CA SER A 138 -13.26 -4.97 1.95
C SER A 138 -11.99 -4.32 2.53
N ALA A 139 -12.01 -3.03 2.91
CA ALA A 139 -10.83 -2.31 3.40
C ALA A 139 -10.06 -3.06 4.49
N PHE A 140 -10.75 -3.75 5.40
CA PHE A 140 -10.19 -4.55 6.49
C PHE A 140 -10.44 -6.06 6.33
N CYS A 141 -10.69 -6.52 5.11
CA CYS A 141 -10.93 -7.94 4.85
C CYS A 141 -9.75 -8.80 5.33
N GLU A 142 -10.04 -9.89 6.04
CA GLU A 142 -9.04 -10.83 6.58
C GLU A 142 -8.01 -10.21 7.55
N CYS A 143 -8.32 -9.07 8.18
CA CYS A 143 -7.54 -8.52 9.30
C CYS A 143 -7.79 -9.30 10.59
N ARG A 144 -7.33 -10.54 10.65
CA ARG A 144 -7.68 -11.49 11.73
C ARG A 144 -7.16 -11.11 13.12
N ASN A 145 -6.18 -10.22 13.19
CA ASN A 145 -5.58 -9.76 14.46
C ASN A 145 -6.16 -8.43 14.94
N LEU A 146 -6.99 -7.76 14.15
CA LEU A 146 -7.57 -6.46 14.51
C LEU A 146 -8.54 -6.61 15.66
N LYS A 147 -8.25 -5.95 16.79
CA LYS A 147 -9.03 -6.01 18.03
C LYS A 147 -9.52 -4.65 18.50
N VAL A 148 -8.80 -3.59 18.15
CA VAL A 148 -9.05 -2.24 18.63
C VAL A 148 -9.22 -1.29 17.44
N VAL A 149 -10.33 -0.57 17.44
CA VAL A 149 -10.60 0.53 16.51
C VAL A 149 -10.88 1.76 17.34
N GLU A 150 -10.02 2.79 17.18
CA GLU A 150 -10.20 4.07 17.84
C GLU A 150 -10.68 5.08 16.83
N MET A 151 -11.82 5.65 17.13
CA MET A 151 -12.44 6.75 16.37
C MET A 151 -12.54 7.94 17.32
N ASN A 152 -12.49 9.15 16.80
CA ASN A 152 -12.79 10.31 17.61
C ASN A 152 -14.28 10.39 17.91
N ASP A 153 -14.62 10.94 19.07
CA ASP A 153 -15.98 10.98 19.61
C ASP A 153 -16.98 11.83 18.80
N ASP A 154 -16.52 12.48 17.72
CA ASP A 154 -17.30 13.38 16.88
C ASP A 154 -17.83 12.76 15.57
N LEU A 155 -17.83 11.44 15.45
CA LEU A 155 -18.39 10.72 14.28
C LEU A 155 -19.74 10.09 14.60
#